data_544765160ff63e04e7efb3fc74647975
#
_entry.id   544765160ff63e04e7efb3fc74647975
#
_cell.length_a   1.000
_cell.length_b   1.000
_cell.length_c   1.000
_cell.angle_alpha   90.00
_cell.angle_beta   90.00
_cell.angle_gamma   90.00
#
_symmetry.space_group_name_H-M   'P 1'
#
loop_
_entity.id
_entity.type
_entity.pdbx_description
1 polymer ?
#
loop_
_entity_poly.entity_id
_entity_poly.type
_entity_poly.pdbx_seq_one_letter_code
_entity_poly.pdbx_strand_id
1 'polypeptide(L)'
;MPLGEQEKGFIAQLEAAGGGGFNEMSVEDARLAILQLFKVENPEQVASVEDRKIPTVNGDLPIRIYTPTGDGPHPILMFFHGGGWVVGNLESHDAMCRVLTNAAQCMTISVDYRLAPEHKFPAAPDDCYEATKWAVLNAAALGGDPQRVAVGGDSAGGNLAAAVALMAGDRGAPSLAYQLLLYPVTNHAFDTESCKQNGEGYLLTKKDMVWFWDHYLENDEAGNAPYASPLLAKYINSPAPGLVMTAEFDPLRDEGEAYGKKLQDAGADITISRYAGTIHGFFGLFQLDAQKKALAEAAEGLKAAFAK
;
A
#
# COMPACT_ATOMS: atom_id res chain seq x y z
N MET A 1 15.38 -12.06 14.82
CA MET A 1 15.71 -11.36 16.08
C MET A 1 14.50 -11.41 17.01
N PRO A 2 14.57 -11.07 18.30
CA PRO A 2 13.36 -10.92 19.11
C PRO A 2 12.54 -9.73 18.61
N LEU A 3 11.23 -9.73 18.91
CA LEU A 3 10.34 -8.59 18.68
C LEU A 3 10.93 -7.33 19.37
N GLY A 4 10.87 -6.18 18.70
CA GLY A 4 11.40 -4.92 19.20
C GLY A 4 10.68 -4.45 20.46
N GLU A 5 11.37 -3.72 21.33
CA GLU A 5 10.76 -3.23 22.59
C GLU A 5 9.69 -2.17 22.34
N GLN A 6 9.82 -1.34 21.29
CA GLN A 6 8.80 -0.37 20.90
C GLN A 6 7.55 -1.08 20.37
N GLU A 7 7.73 -2.13 19.57
CA GLU A 7 6.63 -2.95 19.04
C GLU A 7 5.89 -3.71 20.14
N LYS A 8 6.63 -4.29 21.11
CA LYS A 8 6.03 -4.90 22.31
C LYS A 8 5.20 -3.91 23.10
N GLY A 9 5.74 -2.71 23.32
CA GLY A 9 5.05 -1.63 24.03
C GLY A 9 3.76 -1.21 23.30
N PHE A 10 3.82 -1.11 21.98
CA PHE A 10 2.66 -0.77 21.16
C PHE A 10 1.57 -1.86 21.23
N ILE A 11 1.93 -3.13 21.07
CA ILE A 11 0.98 -4.26 21.17
C ILE A 11 0.33 -4.28 22.57
N ALA A 12 1.12 -4.14 23.63
CA ALA A 12 0.59 -4.11 25.00
C ALA A 12 -0.36 -2.94 25.24
N GLN A 13 -0.14 -1.77 24.62
CA GLN A 13 -1.05 -0.64 24.70
C GLN A 13 -2.38 -0.93 23.98
N LEU A 14 -2.35 -1.58 22.82
CA LEU A 14 -3.56 -1.98 22.10
C LEU A 14 -4.39 -2.99 22.90
N GLU A 15 -3.74 -4.01 23.47
CA GLU A 15 -4.39 -5.01 24.30
C GLU A 15 -5.03 -4.37 25.56
N ALA A 16 -4.31 -3.46 26.22
CA ALA A 16 -4.82 -2.74 27.40
C ALA A 16 -6.00 -1.82 27.08
N ALA A 17 -6.08 -1.30 25.85
CA ALA A 17 -7.20 -0.51 25.36
C ALA A 17 -8.42 -1.36 24.97
N GLY A 18 -8.36 -2.69 25.12
CA GLY A 18 -9.44 -3.61 24.76
C GLY A 18 -9.52 -3.83 23.23
N GLY A 19 -8.41 -3.62 22.51
CA GLY A 19 -8.35 -3.83 21.07
C GLY A 19 -8.49 -5.32 20.74
N GLY A 20 -9.64 -5.72 20.20
CA GLY A 20 -9.84 -6.99 19.53
C GLY A 20 -9.35 -6.94 18.08
N GLY A 21 -9.25 -8.12 17.42
CA GLY A 21 -8.96 -8.18 15.99
C GLY A 21 -10.08 -7.55 15.15
N PHE A 22 -9.76 -7.17 13.92
CA PHE A 22 -10.77 -6.66 12.96
C PHE A 22 -11.88 -7.68 12.72
N ASN A 23 -11.56 -8.97 12.79
CA ASN A 23 -12.52 -10.05 12.64
C ASN A 23 -13.60 -10.12 13.74
N GLU A 24 -13.44 -9.39 14.83
CA GLU A 24 -14.41 -9.30 15.94
C GLU A 24 -15.27 -8.02 15.85
N MET A 25 -15.01 -7.16 14.86
CA MET A 25 -15.69 -5.87 14.70
C MET A 25 -16.71 -5.92 13.55
N SER A 26 -17.71 -5.04 13.64
CA SER A 26 -18.48 -4.67 12.44
C SER A 26 -17.58 -3.91 11.45
N VAL A 27 -17.93 -3.89 10.15
CA VAL A 27 -17.19 -3.10 9.15
C VAL A 27 -17.14 -1.61 9.54
N GLU A 28 -18.22 -1.08 10.09
CA GLU A 28 -18.32 0.31 10.53
C GLU A 28 -17.36 0.61 11.70
N ASP A 29 -17.33 -0.26 12.71
CA ASP A 29 -16.40 -0.11 13.84
C ASP A 29 -14.95 -0.28 13.41
N ALA A 30 -14.66 -1.22 12.52
CA ALA A 30 -13.33 -1.43 11.97
C ALA A 30 -12.84 -0.20 11.18
N ARG A 31 -13.73 0.47 10.42
CA ARG A 31 -13.42 1.74 9.72
C ARG A 31 -13.13 2.87 10.70
N LEU A 32 -13.81 2.94 11.83
CA LEU A 32 -13.49 3.92 12.87
C LEU A 32 -12.19 3.58 13.59
N ALA A 33 -11.92 2.32 13.88
CA ALA A 33 -10.71 1.87 14.56
C ALA A 33 -9.45 2.22 13.77
N ILE A 34 -9.42 2.00 12.44
CA ILE A 34 -8.27 2.30 11.60
C ILE A 34 -7.96 3.81 11.54
N LEU A 35 -9.00 4.65 11.56
CA LEU A 35 -8.84 6.10 11.62
C LEU A 35 -8.15 6.54 12.91
N GLN A 36 -8.49 5.90 14.04
CA GLN A 36 -7.86 6.20 15.32
C GLN A 36 -6.44 5.65 15.40
N LEU A 37 -6.20 4.46 14.82
CA LEU A 37 -4.90 3.80 14.85
C LEU A 37 -3.81 4.63 14.15
N PHE A 38 -4.12 5.21 13.00
CA PHE A 38 -3.17 5.98 12.18
C PHE A 38 -3.33 7.50 12.29
N LYS A 39 -4.13 7.96 13.24
CA LYS A 39 -4.31 9.40 13.47
C LYS A 39 -3.03 10.05 13.97
N VAL A 40 -2.58 11.08 13.25
CA VAL A 40 -1.48 11.96 13.67
C VAL A 40 -2.03 13.37 13.88
N GLU A 41 -1.90 13.90 15.10
CA GLU A 41 -2.48 15.20 15.44
C GLU A 41 -1.82 16.38 14.72
N ASN A 42 -0.51 16.30 14.49
CA ASN A 42 0.27 17.35 13.84
C ASN A 42 1.07 16.73 12.67
N PRO A 43 0.43 16.42 11.53
CA PRO A 43 1.12 15.83 10.40
C PRO A 43 2.09 16.84 9.77
N GLU A 44 3.13 16.33 9.08
CA GLU A 44 4.08 17.18 8.36
C GLU A 44 3.38 18.12 7.37
N GLN A 45 3.89 19.35 7.27
CA GLN A 45 3.38 20.28 6.27
C GLN A 45 4.01 20.00 4.91
N VAL A 46 3.20 20.10 3.86
CA VAL A 46 3.59 20.08 2.44
C VAL A 46 3.21 21.43 1.82
N ALA A 47 3.65 21.70 0.60
CA ALA A 47 3.36 23.00 -0.04
C ALA A 47 1.84 23.19 -0.27
N SER A 48 1.13 22.15 -0.68
CA SER A 48 -0.33 22.18 -0.79
C SER A 48 -0.94 20.79 -0.63
N VAL A 49 -2.21 20.77 -0.20
CA VAL A 49 -3.07 19.58 -0.20
C VAL A 49 -4.37 19.98 -0.89
N GLU A 50 -4.79 19.17 -1.85
CA GLU A 50 -6.00 19.44 -2.64
C GLU A 50 -6.84 18.19 -2.79
N ASP A 51 -8.11 18.25 -2.39
CA ASP A 51 -9.09 17.19 -2.64
C ASP A 51 -9.77 17.40 -3.99
N ARG A 52 -9.84 16.35 -4.80
CA ARG A 52 -10.51 16.36 -6.11
C ARG A 52 -11.37 15.11 -6.28
N LYS A 53 -12.35 15.22 -7.18
CA LYS A 53 -13.04 14.08 -7.76
C LYS A 53 -12.65 13.99 -9.23
N ILE A 54 -12.20 12.81 -9.64
CA ILE A 54 -11.81 12.54 -11.01
C ILE A 54 -12.85 11.67 -11.70
N PRO A 55 -13.20 11.96 -12.96
CA PRO A 55 -14.14 11.13 -13.70
C PRO A 55 -13.48 9.81 -14.07
N THR A 56 -14.17 8.70 -13.77
CA THR A 56 -13.80 7.34 -14.21
C THR A 56 -14.98 6.68 -14.92
N VAL A 57 -14.75 5.53 -15.54
CA VAL A 57 -15.82 4.76 -16.17
C VAL A 57 -16.86 4.26 -15.15
N ASN A 58 -16.51 4.25 -13.87
CA ASN A 58 -17.35 3.77 -12.76
C ASN A 58 -17.98 4.91 -11.94
N GLY A 59 -17.81 6.17 -12.36
CA GLY A 59 -18.27 7.35 -11.65
C GLY A 59 -17.12 8.23 -11.15
N ASP A 60 -17.45 9.22 -10.34
CA ASP A 60 -16.47 10.13 -9.76
C ASP A 60 -15.68 9.42 -8.64
N LEU A 61 -14.35 9.43 -8.78
CA LEU A 61 -13.43 8.84 -7.80
C LEU A 61 -12.71 9.95 -7.01
N PRO A 62 -12.85 9.99 -5.67
CA PRO A 62 -12.13 10.98 -4.86
C PRO A 62 -10.64 10.67 -4.81
N ILE A 63 -9.83 11.73 -4.86
CA ILE A 63 -8.38 11.69 -4.68
C ILE A 63 -7.93 12.87 -3.83
N ARG A 64 -6.78 12.73 -3.18
CA ARG A 64 -6.08 13.83 -2.49
C ARG A 64 -4.68 13.97 -3.05
N ILE A 65 -4.33 15.20 -3.46
CA ILE A 65 -3.05 15.54 -4.08
C ILE A 65 -2.21 16.31 -3.06
N TYR A 66 -1.02 15.80 -2.77
CA TYR A 66 -0.02 16.43 -1.91
C TYR A 66 1.13 16.91 -2.79
N THR A 67 1.39 18.20 -2.78
CA THR A 67 2.47 18.81 -3.59
C THR A 67 3.66 19.13 -2.70
N PRO A 68 4.89 18.72 -3.06
CA PRO A 68 6.11 19.07 -2.32
C PRO A 68 6.46 20.54 -2.54
N THR A 69 7.37 21.06 -1.72
CA THR A 69 8.00 22.37 -1.95
C THR A 69 8.95 22.33 -3.15
N GLY A 70 9.12 23.46 -3.83
CA GLY A 70 10.01 23.60 -4.99
C GLY A 70 9.25 23.75 -6.31
N ASP A 71 10.00 23.96 -7.37
CA ASP A 71 9.45 24.13 -8.72
C ASP A 71 9.25 22.78 -9.41
N GLY A 72 8.11 22.61 -10.10
CA GLY A 72 7.82 21.43 -10.92
C GLY A 72 8.60 21.41 -12.25
N PRO A 73 8.36 20.41 -13.11
CA PRO A 73 7.37 19.36 -12.92
C PRO A 73 7.85 18.30 -11.92
N HIS A 74 6.98 17.97 -10.95
CA HIS A 74 7.27 16.99 -9.90
C HIS A 74 7.07 15.55 -10.39
N PRO A 75 7.89 14.58 -10.00
CA PRO A 75 7.55 13.16 -10.13
C PRO A 75 6.24 12.85 -9.39
N ILE A 76 5.53 11.81 -9.78
CA ILE A 76 4.23 11.44 -9.21
C ILE A 76 4.34 10.09 -8.53
N LEU A 77 3.87 9.99 -7.29
CA LEU A 77 3.60 8.74 -6.58
C LEU A 77 2.09 8.57 -6.44
N MET A 78 1.51 7.60 -7.15
CA MET A 78 0.16 7.15 -6.88
C MET A 78 0.19 6.29 -5.64
N PHE A 79 -0.52 6.68 -4.59
CA PHE A 79 -0.52 5.96 -3.31
C PHE A 79 -1.89 5.35 -3.02
N PHE A 80 -1.90 4.05 -2.74
CA PHE A 80 -3.09 3.29 -2.40
C PHE A 80 -2.99 2.87 -0.94
N HIS A 81 -3.98 3.27 -0.15
CA HIS A 81 -3.97 3.01 1.30
C HIS A 81 -4.19 1.55 1.63
N GLY A 82 -3.66 1.10 2.78
CA GLY A 82 -3.93 -0.19 3.38
C GLY A 82 -5.32 -0.28 4.02
N GLY A 83 -5.58 -1.43 4.67
CA GLY A 83 -6.85 -1.67 5.35
C GLY A 83 -7.67 -2.81 4.75
N GLY A 84 -7.01 -3.83 4.19
CA GLY A 84 -7.67 -5.05 3.71
C GLY A 84 -8.78 -4.80 2.69
N TRP A 85 -8.72 -3.72 1.91
CA TRP A 85 -9.75 -3.30 0.93
C TRP A 85 -11.12 -2.97 1.54
N VAL A 86 -11.27 -3.05 2.88
CA VAL A 86 -12.52 -2.89 3.63
C VAL A 86 -12.53 -1.62 4.45
N VAL A 87 -11.36 -1.23 4.97
CA VAL A 87 -11.18 -0.06 5.84
C VAL A 87 -10.08 0.84 5.27
N GLY A 88 -9.88 1.99 5.89
CA GLY A 88 -8.94 3.02 5.42
C GLY A 88 -9.62 4.01 4.48
N ASN A 89 -9.00 5.17 4.33
CA ASN A 89 -9.42 6.27 3.45
C ASN A 89 -8.31 7.33 3.36
N LEU A 90 -8.59 8.47 2.73
CA LEU A 90 -7.66 9.59 2.61
C LEU A 90 -7.17 10.12 3.96
N GLU A 91 -8.06 10.15 4.99
CA GLU A 91 -7.71 10.68 6.31
C GLU A 91 -6.80 9.74 7.11
N SER A 92 -7.02 8.43 7.04
CA SER A 92 -6.20 7.46 7.77
C SER A 92 -4.75 7.43 7.29
N HIS A 93 -4.50 7.78 6.03
CA HIS A 93 -3.16 7.75 5.41
C HIS A 93 -2.59 9.13 5.08
N ASP A 94 -3.25 10.22 5.53
CA ASP A 94 -2.82 11.60 5.28
C ASP A 94 -1.36 11.84 5.74
N ALA A 95 -1.04 11.47 6.97
CA ALA A 95 0.31 11.65 7.51
C ALA A 95 1.38 10.87 6.71
N MET A 96 1.06 9.64 6.30
CA MET A 96 1.95 8.80 5.49
C MET A 96 2.22 9.42 4.12
N CYS A 97 1.18 9.92 3.44
CA CYS A 97 1.33 10.61 2.17
C CYS A 97 2.17 11.88 2.28
N ARG A 98 2.01 12.66 3.35
CA ARG A 98 2.80 13.88 3.59
C ARG A 98 4.28 13.59 3.78
N VAL A 99 4.62 12.62 4.63
CA VAL A 99 6.04 12.27 4.85
C VAL A 99 6.68 11.70 3.59
N LEU A 100 5.97 10.90 2.79
CA LEU A 100 6.45 10.41 1.50
C LEU A 100 6.65 11.56 0.52
N THR A 101 5.70 12.50 0.42
CA THR A 101 5.80 13.69 -0.43
C THR A 101 7.06 14.48 -0.14
N ASN A 102 7.30 14.79 1.14
CA ASN A 102 8.48 15.56 1.55
C ASN A 102 9.77 14.75 1.39
N ALA A 103 9.79 13.51 1.85
CA ALA A 103 11.00 12.69 1.83
C ALA A 103 11.44 12.34 0.40
N ALA A 104 10.51 12.01 -0.49
CA ALA A 104 10.82 11.67 -1.88
C ALA A 104 10.83 12.88 -2.82
N GLN A 105 10.40 14.07 -2.38
CA GLN A 105 10.26 15.27 -3.20
C GLN A 105 9.42 14.99 -4.46
N CYS A 106 8.30 14.30 -4.30
CA CYS A 106 7.37 13.96 -5.35
C CYS A 106 5.95 14.42 -5.00
N MET A 107 5.13 14.65 -5.99
CA MET A 107 3.69 14.80 -5.81
C MET A 107 3.11 13.44 -5.43
N THR A 108 2.44 13.32 -4.29
CA THR A 108 1.72 12.11 -3.92
C THR A 108 0.24 12.29 -4.22
N ILE A 109 -0.36 11.32 -4.92
CA ILE A 109 -1.80 11.29 -5.21
C ILE A 109 -2.38 10.07 -4.50
N SER A 110 -3.06 10.31 -3.39
CA SER A 110 -3.78 9.28 -2.64
C SER A 110 -5.15 9.05 -3.26
N VAL A 111 -5.54 7.78 -3.41
CA VAL A 111 -6.77 7.37 -4.08
C VAL A 111 -7.75 6.79 -3.06
N ASP A 112 -8.97 7.35 -3.01
CA ASP A 112 -10.06 6.85 -2.18
C ASP A 112 -10.88 5.82 -2.98
N TYR A 113 -10.23 4.68 -3.25
CA TYR A 113 -10.82 3.61 -4.04
C TYR A 113 -12.04 2.99 -3.34
N ARG A 114 -12.96 2.44 -4.11
CA ARG A 114 -14.18 1.81 -3.59
C ARG A 114 -13.87 0.61 -2.72
N LEU A 115 -14.44 0.60 -1.52
CA LEU A 115 -14.20 -0.42 -0.51
C LEU A 115 -15.21 -1.57 -0.57
N ALA A 116 -14.76 -2.74 -0.16
CA ALA A 116 -15.59 -3.88 0.15
C ALA A 116 -16.21 -3.71 1.57
N PRO A 117 -17.31 -4.38 1.88
CA PRO A 117 -18.06 -5.32 1.03
C PRO A 117 -18.99 -4.67 0.01
N GLU A 118 -19.17 -3.34 0.05
CA GLU A 118 -20.08 -2.63 -0.84
C GLU A 118 -19.64 -2.75 -2.31
N HIS A 119 -18.33 -2.80 -2.54
CA HIS A 119 -17.71 -2.94 -3.86
C HIS A 119 -16.59 -3.97 -3.81
N LYS A 120 -16.97 -5.22 -4.04
CA LYS A 120 -16.03 -6.35 -4.04
C LYS A 120 -15.05 -6.30 -5.22
N PHE A 121 -14.03 -7.15 -5.18
CA PHE A 121 -13.10 -7.36 -6.29
C PHE A 121 -13.88 -7.59 -7.61
N PRO A 122 -13.50 -6.91 -8.72
CA PRO A 122 -12.27 -6.15 -8.94
C PRO A 122 -12.41 -4.61 -8.81
N ALA A 123 -13.38 -4.07 -8.06
CA ALA A 123 -13.65 -2.63 -8.01
C ALA A 123 -12.42 -1.79 -7.59
N ALA A 124 -11.71 -2.19 -6.53
CA ALA A 124 -10.56 -1.44 -6.01
C ALA A 124 -9.37 -1.40 -6.99
N PRO A 125 -8.87 -2.52 -7.57
CA PRO A 125 -7.77 -2.46 -8.53
C PRO A 125 -8.17 -1.70 -9.82
N ASP A 126 -9.42 -1.79 -10.27
CA ASP A 126 -9.88 -1.03 -11.42
C ASP A 126 -9.87 0.48 -11.15
N ASP A 127 -10.34 0.93 -9.98
CA ASP A 127 -10.30 2.34 -9.59
C ASP A 127 -8.85 2.85 -9.49
N CYS A 128 -7.95 2.10 -8.87
CA CYS A 128 -6.54 2.46 -8.74
C CYS A 128 -5.85 2.56 -10.10
N TYR A 129 -6.15 1.65 -11.02
CA TYR A 129 -5.62 1.69 -12.39
C TYR A 129 -6.16 2.89 -13.17
N GLU A 130 -7.47 3.15 -13.11
CA GLU A 130 -8.07 4.32 -13.78
C GLU A 130 -7.54 5.64 -13.21
N ALA A 131 -7.37 5.75 -11.88
CA ALA A 131 -6.73 6.90 -11.24
C ALA A 131 -5.29 7.11 -11.73
N THR A 132 -4.52 6.02 -11.88
CA THR A 132 -3.13 6.09 -12.37
C THR A 132 -3.09 6.56 -13.83
N LYS A 133 -3.95 6.07 -14.69
CA LYS A 133 -4.09 6.55 -16.07
C LYS A 133 -4.47 8.04 -16.12
N TRP A 134 -5.44 8.42 -15.29
CA TRP A 134 -5.88 9.81 -15.22
C TRP A 134 -4.73 10.74 -14.78
N ALA A 135 -3.96 10.33 -13.77
CA ALA A 135 -2.83 11.11 -13.29
C ALA A 135 -1.78 11.34 -14.38
N VAL A 136 -1.42 10.31 -15.15
CA VAL A 136 -0.49 10.42 -16.28
C VAL A 136 -1.03 11.38 -17.35
N LEU A 137 -2.30 11.26 -17.73
CA LEU A 137 -2.93 12.11 -18.76
C LEU A 137 -3.04 13.58 -18.34
N ASN A 138 -3.18 13.84 -17.04
CA ASN A 138 -3.36 15.18 -16.49
C ASN A 138 -2.10 15.74 -15.80
N ALA A 139 -0.99 15.00 -15.80
CA ALA A 139 0.22 15.34 -15.07
C ALA A 139 0.69 16.78 -15.30
N ALA A 140 0.78 17.21 -16.56
CA ALA A 140 1.23 18.56 -16.90
C ALA A 140 0.33 19.66 -16.31
N ALA A 141 -0.99 19.44 -16.29
CA ALA A 141 -1.94 20.40 -15.72
C ALA A 141 -1.86 20.44 -14.17
N LEU A 142 -1.35 19.37 -13.54
CA LEU A 142 -1.11 19.26 -12.10
C LEU A 142 0.27 19.81 -11.68
N GLY A 143 1.15 20.14 -12.64
CA GLY A 143 2.57 20.44 -12.35
C GLY A 143 3.40 19.18 -12.11
N GLY A 144 2.92 18.03 -12.55
CA GLY A 144 3.58 16.75 -12.49
C GLY A 144 4.28 16.35 -13.80
N ASP A 145 5.12 15.30 -13.72
CA ASP A 145 5.83 14.74 -14.86
C ASP A 145 5.23 13.37 -15.25
N PRO A 146 4.59 13.25 -16.42
CA PRO A 146 3.97 11.99 -16.86
C PRO A 146 4.96 10.85 -17.13
N GLN A 147 6.26 11.14 -17.26
CA GLN A 147 7.30 10.14 -17.50
C GLN A 147 7.87 9.58 -16.19
N ARG A 148 7.65 10.26 -15.05
CA ARG A 148 8.17 9.89 -13.75
C ARG A 148 7.01 9.56 -12.80
N VAL A 149 6.27 8.50 -13.13
CA VAL A 149 5.12 8.04 -12.33
C VAL A 149 5.44 6.71 -11.67
N ALA A 150 5.31 6.67 -10.35
CA ALA A 150 5.42 5.47 -9.54
C ALA A 150 4.06 5.09 -8.95
N VAL A 151 3.89 3.83 -8.59
CA VAL A 151 2.79 3.34 -7.78
C VAL A 151 3.32 2.86 -6.44
N GLY A 152 2.56 3.01 -5.37
CA GLY A 152 2.94 2.52 -4.06
C GLY A 152 1.74 2.37 -3.15
N GLY A 153 1.93 1.62 -2.08
CA GLY A 153 0.92 1.42 -1.07
C GLY A 153 1.36 0.43 0.00
N ASP A 154 0.60 0.36 1.06
CA ASP A 154 0.87 -0.48 2.21
C ASP A 154 -0.20 -1.58 2.34
N SER A 155 0.21 -2.80 2.73
CA SER A 155 -0.71 -3.92 2.98
C SER A 155 -1.60 -4.22 1.76
N ALA A 156 -2.92 -4.12 1.88
CA ALA A 156 -3.86 -4.19 0.74
C ALA A 156 -3.58 -3.12 -0.32
N GLY A 157 -3.11 -1.93 0.07
CA GLY A 157 -2.65 -0.90 -0.87
C GLY A 157 -1.38 -1.31 -1.62
N GLY A 158 -0.48 -2.05 -0.96
CA GLY A 158 0.65 -2.70 -1.60
C GLY A 158 0.23 -3.77 -2.61
N ASN A 159 -0.83 -4.52 -2.32
CA ASN A 159 -1.49 -5.41 -3.27
C ASN A 159 -2.01 -4.64 -4.48
N LEU A 160 -2.75 -3.54 -4.25
CA LEU A 160 -3.29 -2.71 -5.33
C LEU A 160 -2.17 -2.08 -6.19
N ALA A 161 -1.05 -1.67 -5.59
CA ALA A 161 0.10 -1.17 -6.32
C ALA A 161 0.72 -2.26 -7.21
N ALA A 162 0.86 -3.49 -6.70
CA ALA A 162 1.30 -4.64 -7.47
C ALA A 162 0.31 -4.99 -8.61
N ALA A 163 -1.01 -4.97 -8.32
CA ALA A 163 -2.05 -5.23 -9.33
C ALA A 163 -2.03 -4.17 -10.44
N VAL A 164 -1.92 -2.88 -10.09
CA VAL A 164 -1.81 -1.79 -11.08
C VAL A 164 -0.55 -1.93 -11.92
N ALA A 165 0.59 -2.32 -11.33
CA ALA A 165 1.81 -2.57 -12.07
C ALA A 165 1.65 -3.75 -13.06
N LEU A 166 0.99 -4.84 -12.66
CA LEU A 166 0.64 -5.94 -13.57
C LEU A 166 -0.29 -5.48 -14.69
N MET A 167 -1.38 -4.74 -14.35
CA MET A 167 -2.30 -4.20 -15.37
C MET A 167 -1.60 -3.29 -16.37
N ALA A 168 -0.68 -2.44 -15.89
CA ALA A 168 0.10 -1.56 -16.75
C ALA A 168 0.97 -2.34 -17.73
N GLY A 169 1.63 -3.39 -17.28
CA GLY A 169 2.40 -4.30 -18.14
C GLY A 169 1.52 -5.07 -19.12
N ASP A 170 0.41 -5.61 -18.68
CA ASP A 170 -0.51 -6.41 -19.51
C ASP A 170 -1.21 -5.58 -20.58
N ARG A 171 -1.55 -4.33 -20.25
CA ARG A 171 -2.28 -3.40 -21.14
C ARG A 171 -1.32 -2.47 -21.92
N GLY A 172 0.00 -2.52 -21.63
CA GLY A 172 1.03 -1.71 -22.28
C GLY A 172 1.01 -0.22 -21.90
N ALA A 173 0.24 0.17 -20.88
CA ALA A 173 0.14 1.55 -20.38
C ALA A 173 -0.50 1.59 -18.99
N PRO A 174 -0.18 2.62 -18.15
CA PRO A 174 0.93 3.58 -18.35
C PRO A 174 2.30 2.95 -18.07
N SER A 175 3.38 3.59 -18.53
CA SER A 175 4.74 3.23 -18.09
C SER A 175 4.94 3.67 -16.65
N LEU A 176 5.46 2.78 -15.81
CA LEU A 176 5.73 3.05 -14.41
C LEU A 176 7.23 3.09 -14.14
N ALA A 177 7.68 4.17 -13.50
CA ALA A 177 9.08 4.35 -13.12
C ALA A 177 9.49 3.49 -11.91
N TYR A 178 8.54 3.19 -11.02
CA TYR A 178 8.81 2.45 -9.78
C TYR A 178 7.55 1.84 -9.17
N GLN A 179 7.72 0.77 -8.36
CA GLN A 179 6.69 0.23 -7.49
C GLN A 179 7.21 0.13 -6.04
N LEU A 180 6.51 0.78 -5.10
CA LEU A 180 6.81 0.77 -3.67
C LEU A 180 5.79 -0.11 -2.95
N LEU A 181 6.19 -1.32 -2.59
CA LEU A 181 5.32 -2.34 -2.00
C LEU A 181 5.65 -2.52 -0.52
N LEU A 182 4.86 -1.89 0.35
CA LEU A 182 5.05 -1.93 1.79
C LEU A 182 4.25 -3.10 2.37
N TYR A 183 4.93 -4.13 2.87
CA TYR A 183 4.36 -5.39 3.42
C TYR A 183 3.11 -5.85 2.64
N PRO A 184 3.22 -6.04 1.32
CA PRO A 184 2.06 -6.23 0.45
C PRO A 184 1.36 -7.57 0.70
N VAL A 185 0.02 -7.58 0.61
CA VAL A 185 -0.74 -8.81 0.40
C VAL A 185 -0.50 -9.27 -1.05
N THR A 186 -0.15 -10.53 -1.27
CA THR A 186 0.14 -11.02 -2.62
C THR A 186 -0.51 -12.34 -2.98
N ASN A 187 -1.14 -13.02 -2.02
CA ASN A 187 -1.73 -14.33 -2.23
C ASN A 187 -2.93 -14.61 -1.30
N HIS A 188 -3.93 -15.32 -1.80
CA HIS A 188 -5.09 -15.80 -1.05
C HIS A 188 -4.91 -17.28 -0.65
N ALA A 189 -3.89 -17.59 0.20
CA ALA A 189 -3.58 -18.99 0.55
C ALA A 189 -3.42 -19.27 2.06
N PHE A 190 -3.02 -18.33 2.89
CA PHE A 190 -2.87 -18.45 4.36
C PHE A 190 -2.03 -19.65 4.85
N ASP A 191 -1.12 -20.19 4.04
CA ASP A 191 -0.41 -21.45 4.31
C ASP A 191 1.12 -21.29 4.43
N THR A 192 1.65 -20.06 4.28
CA THR A 192 3.07 -19.77 4.42
C THR A 192 3.58 -20.02 5.85
N GLU A 193 4.90 -20.19 5.99
CA GLU A 193 5.50 -20.33 7.32
C GLU A 193 5.32 -19.07 8.17
N SER A 194 5.42 -17.88 7.57
CA SER A 194 5.16 -16.63 8.29
C SER A 194 3.71 -16.53 8.78
N CYS A 195 2.74 -16.98 7.97
CA CYS A 195 1.34 -17.03 8.38
C CYS A 195 1.11 -17.97 9.57
N LYS A 196 1.79 -19.12 9.61
CA LYS A 196 1.73 -20.06 10.74
C LYS A 196 2.43 -19.53 11.99
N GLN A 197 3.58 -18.88 11.83
CA GLN A 197 4.39 -18.39 12.94
C GLN A 197 3.87 -17.09 13.54
N ASN A 198 3.35 -16.19 12.70
CA ASN A 198 2.99 -14.82 13.06
C ASN A 198 1.48 -14.52 12.92
N GLY A 199 0.65 -15.53 12.68
CA GLY A 199 -0.79 -15.36 12.50
C GLY A 199 -1.58 -15.08 13.77
N GLU A 200 -0.92 -15.07 14.95
CA GLU A 200 -1.50 -14.70 16.25
C GLU A 200 -0.46 -13.97 17.09
N GLY A 201 -0.92 -13.09 17.98
CA GLY A 201 -0.06 -12.37 18.95
C GLY A 201 0.64 -11.12 18.42
N TYR A 202 0.33 -10.71 17.19
CA TYR A 202 0.82 -9.48 16.57
C TYR A 202 -0.36 -8.66 16.02
N LEU A 203 -0.11 -7.45 15.52
CA LEU A 203 -1.17 -6.51 15.11
C LEU A 203 -2.14 -7.11 14.07
N LEU A 204 -1.61 -7.75 13.04
CA LEU A 204 -2.41 -8.44 12.02
C LEU A 204 -2.45 -9.93 12.33
N THR A 205 -3.64 -10.50 12.41
CA THR A 205 -3.81 -11.94 12.65
C THR A 205 -4.26 -12.68 11.39
N LYS A 206 -4.10 -13.99 11.37
CA LYS A 206 -4.64 -14.84 10.30
C LYS A 206 -6.18 -14.74 10.22
N LYS A 207 -6.86 -14.59 11.37
CA LYS A 207 -8.32 -14.42 11.40
C LYS A 207 -8.75 -13.10 10.75
N ASP A 208 -8.00 -12.02 10.99
CA ASP A 208 -8.24 -10.75 10.32
C ASP A 208 -8.05 -10.86 8.82
N MET A 209 -6.97 -11.54 8.37
CA MET A 209 -6.73 -11.77 6.95
C MET A 209 -7.90 -12.50 6.28
N VAL A 210 -8.40 -13.58 6.90
CA VAL A 210 -9.57 -14.32 6.39
C VAL A 210 -10.79 -13.39 6.32
N TRP A 211 -11.07 -12.64 7.39
CA TRP A 211 -12.19 -11.70 7.45
C TRP A 211 -12.12 -10.64 6.33
N PHE A 212 -10.96 -10.06 6.06
CA PHE A 212 -10.76 -9.09 4.98
C PHE A 212 -11.03 -9.73 3.61
N TRP A 213 -10.49 -10.90 3.35
CA TRP A 213 -10.68 -11.59 2.09
C TRP A 213 -12.13 -12.02 1.85
N ASP A 214 -12.85 -12.47 2.87
CA ASP A 214 -14.27 -12.84 2.80
C ASP A 214 -15.15 -11.64 2.40
N HIS A 215 -14.79 -10.44 2.87
CA HIS A 215 -15.47 -9.22 2.46
C HIS A 215 -15.08 -8.78 1.04
N TYR A 216 -13.83 -8.96 0.66
CA TYR A 216 -13.28 -8.48 -0.60
C TYR A 216 -13.70 -9.33 -1.80
N LEU A 217 -13.79 -10.65 -1.65
CA LEU A 217 -14.08 -11.56 -2.76
C LEU A 217 -15.56 -11.92 -2.84
N GLU A 218 -16.04 -12.15 -4.06
CA GLU A 218 -17.36 -12.76 -4.29
C GLU A 218 -17.37 -14.23 -3.89
N ASN A 219 -16.26 -14.94 -4.12
CA ASN A 219 -16.03 -16.34 -3.82
C ASN A 219 -14.52 -16.63 -3.83
N ASP A 220 -14.11 -17.80 -3.30
CA ASP A 220 -12.71 -18.20 -3.21
C ASP A 220 -11.99 -18.28 -4.57
N GLU A 221 -12.72 -18.63 -5.65
CA GLU A 221 -12.13 -18.74 -6.98
C GLU A 221 -11.62 -17.38 -7.49
N ALA A 222 -12.31 -16.29 -7.15
CA ALA A 222 -11.90 -14.93 -7.48
C ALA A 222 -10.53 -14.55 -6.86
N GLY A 223 -10.19 -15.17 -5.72
CA GLY A 223 -8.88 -15.02 -5.07
C GLY A 223 -7.71 -15.54 -5.90
N ASN A 224 -7.94 -16.41 -6.89
CA ASN A 224 -6.92 -16.90 -7.79
C ASN A 224 -6.63 -15.96 -8.97
N ALA A 225 -7.40 -14.89 -9.13
CA ALA A 225 -7.16 -13.92 -10.18
C ALA A 225 -5.83 -13.16 -9.92
N PRO A 226 -5.01 -12.90 -10.95
CA PRO A 226 -3.69 -12.27 -10.79
C PRO A 226 -3.76 -10.84 -10.24
N TYR A 227 -4.88 -10.14 -10.40
CA TYR A 227 -5.07 -8.81 -9.84
C TYR A 227 -5.64 -8.83 -8.41
N ALA A 228 -6.12 -9.99 -7.91
CA ALA A 228 -6.38 -10.22 -6.49
C ALA A 228 -5.13 -10.77 -5.78
N SER A 229 -4.49 -11.77 -6.39
CA SER A 229 -3.29 -12.44 -5.89
C SER A 229 -2.12 -12.29 -6.87
N PRO A 230 -1.35 -11.19 -6.82
CA PRO A 230 -0.24 -10.92 -7.76
C PRO A 230 0.82 -12.03 -7.82
N LEU A 231 1.01 -12.75 -6.72
CA LEU A 231 1.92 -13.89 -6.66
C LEU A 231 1.51 -15.01 -7.63
N LEU A 232 0.23 -15.13 -7.98
CA LEU A 232 -0.29 -16.16 -8.89
C LEU A 232 -0.25 -15.74 -10.37
N ALA A 233 0.16 -14.51 -10.70
CA ALA A 233 0.31 -14.07 -12.08
C ALA A 233 1.22 -15.02 -12.86
N LYS A 234 0.74 -15.56 -13.98
CA LYS A 234 1.51 -16.53 -14.78
C LYS A 234 2.70 -15.88 -15.48
N TYR A 235 2.53 -14.65 -15.92
CA TYR A 235 3.55 -13.84 -16.58
C TYR A 235 3.55 -12.45 -15.93
N ILE A 236 4.70 -11.81 -15.91
CA ILE A 236 4.86 -10.41 -15.52
C ILE A 236 5.45 -9.67 -16.72
N ASN A 237 4.61 -8.88 -17.37
CA ASN A 237 4.98 -8.15 -18.56
C ASN A 237 5.56 -6.79 -18.19
N SER A 238 6.75 -6.45 -18.74
CA SER A 238 7.41 -5.14 -18.53
C SER A 238 7.42 -4.69 -17.05
N PRO A 239 7.98 -5.51 -16.13
CA PRO A 239 7.90 -5.22 -14.70
C PRO A 239 8.66 -3.94 -14.36
N ALA A 240 8.02 -3.04 -13.62
CA ALA A 240 8.68 -1.85 -13.10
C ALA A 240 9.72 -2.21 -12.03
N PRO A 241 10.85 -1.49 -11.94
CA PRO A 241 11.76 -1.61 -10.80
C PRO A 241 11.03 -1.25 -9.50
N GLY A 242 11.57 -1.68 -8.35
CA GLY A 242 10.84 -1.39 -7.11
C GLY A 242 11.52 -1.82 -5.83
N LEU A 243 10.79 -1.59 -4.74
CA LEU A 243 11.15 -1.98 -3.39
C LEU A 243 9.99 -2.74 -2.76
N VAL A 244 10.29 -3.93 -2.26
CA VAL A 244 9.38 -4.73 -1.43
C VAL A 244 9.91 -4.69 0.00
N MET A 245 9.19 -4.04 0.89
CA MET A 245 9.48 -4.04 2.32
C MET A 245 8.60 -5.06 3.04
N THR A 246 9.17 -5.80 3.97
CA THR A 246 8.42 -6.75 4.81
C THR A 246 8.79 -6.56 6.28
N ALA A 247 7.89 -6.95 7.19
CA ALA A 247 8.16 -6.99 8.61
C ALA A 247 8.50 -8.43 9.05
N GLU A 248 9.41 -8.60 10.02
CA GLU A 248 9.80 -9.93 10.47
C GLU A 248 8.64 -10.67 11.14
N PHE A 249 7.84 -9.98 11.95
CA PHE A 249 6.69 -10.51 12.68
C PHE A 249 5.38 -10.16 11.99
N ASP A 250 5.23 -10.64 10.75
CA ASP A 250 4.10 -10.37 9.87
C ASP A 250 3.64 -11.68 9.20
N PRO A 251 2.36 -12.04 9.25
CA PRO A 251 1.86 -13.20 8.51
C PRO A 251 2.08 -13.09 6.99
N LEU A 252 2.15 -11.86 6.44
CA LEU A 252 2.33 -11.59 5.00
C LEU A 252 3.79 -11.61 4.54
N ARG A 253 4.77 -11.74 5.47
CA ARG A 253 6.20 -11.65 5.16
C ARG A 253 6.62 -12.54 3.98
N ASP A 254 6.32 -13.83 4.08
CA ASP A 254 6.85 -14.81 3.13
C ASP A 254 6.21 -14.66 1.73
N GLU A 255 4.92 -14.33 1.65
CA GLU A 255 4.27 -14.10 0.36
C GLU A 255 4.73 -12.80 -0.30
N GLY A 256 4.97 -11.73 0.48
CA GLY A 256 5.52 -10.48 -0.01
C GLY A 256 6.93 -10.66 -0.59
N GLU A 257 7.81 -11.38 0.13
CA GLU A 257 9.16 -11.69 -0.35
C GLU A 257 9.15 -12.63 -1.57
N ALA A 258 8.24 -13.60 -1.60
CA ALA A 258 8.06 -14.49 -2.75
C ALA A 258 7.63 -13.69 -4.00
N TYR A 259 6.77 -12.69 -3.84
CA TYR A 259 6.40 -11.81 -4.94
C TYR A 259 7.58 -10.94 -5.40
N GLY A 260 8.34 -10.37 -4.47
CA GLY A 260 9.56 -9.64 -4.79
C GLY A 260 10.56 -10.51 -5.59
N LYS A 261 10.75 -11.76 -5.18
CA LYS A 261 11.58 -12.72 -5.92
C LYS A 261 11.03 -13.03 -7.31
N LYS A 262 9.73 -13.19 -7.44
CA LYS A 262 9.06 -13.39 -8.73
C LYS A 262 9.26 -12.21 -9.68
N LEU A 263 9.23 -10.99 -9.19
CA LEU A 263 9.54 -9.79 -9.97
C LEU A 263 11.00 -9.78 -10.44
N GLN A 264 11.96 -10.16 -9.56
CA GLN A 264 13.37 -10.30 -9.92
C GLN A 264 13.57 -11.37 -11.01
N ASP A 265 12.91 -12.51 -10.89
CA ASP A 265 12.97 -13.61 -11.89
C ASP A 265 12.36 -13.20 -13.24
N ALA A 266 11.44 -12.25 -13.24
CA ALA A 266 10.90 -11.61 -14.45
C ALA A 266 11.81 -10.50 -15.02
N GLY A 267 12.98 -10.24 -14.42
CA GLY A 267 13.98 -9.29 -14.88
C GLY A 267 13.84 -7.87 -14.33
N ALA A 268 12.98 -7.63 -13.33
CA ALA A 268 12.89 -6.34 -12.67
C ALA A 268 14.05 -6.10 -11.71
N ASP A 269 14.49 -4.85 -11.61
CA ASP A 269 15.43 -4.37 -10.58
C ASP A 269 14.66 -4.15 -9.27
N ILE A 270 14.57 -5.20 -8.44
CA ILE A 270 13.81 -5.20 -7.17
C ILE A 270 14.74 -5.34 -5.99
N THR A 271 14.64 -4.42 -5.05
CA THR A 271 15.18 -4.56 -3.70
C THR A 271 14.12 -5.22 -2.80
N ILE A 272 14.53 -6.20 -1.99
CA ILE A 272 13.67 -6.83 -0.97
C ILE A 272 14.30 -6.53 0.38
N SER A 273 13.59 -5.80 1.25
CA SER A 273 14.07 -5.38 2.57
C SER A 273 13.17 -5.90 3.68
N ARG A 274 13.68 -6.87 4.46
CA ARG A 274 13.01 -7.34 5.67
C ARG A 274 13.42 -6.50 6.87
N TYR A 275 12.46 -5.85 7.50
CA TYR A 275 12.66 -5.09 8.73
C TYR A 275 12.59 -6.01 9.94
N ALA A 276 13.74 -6.20 10.58
CA ALA A 276 13.87 -7.11 11.71
C ALA A 276 13.25 -6.53 12.98
N GLY A 277 12.62 -7.40 13.78
CA GLY A 277 12.02 -7.03 15.07
C GLY A 277 10.73 -6.24 14.98
N THR A 278 10.19 -5.96 13.78
CA THR A 278 8.99 -5.15 13.60
C THR A 278 7.77 -5.96 13.12
N ILE A 279 6.60 -5.33 13.15
CA ILE A 279 5.29 -5.92 12.91
C ILE A 279 4.63 -5.34 11.66
N HIS A 280 3.57 -6.00 11.18
CA HIS A 280 2.73 -5.47 10.10
C HIS A 280 2.26 -4.03 10.39
N GLY A 281 2.17 -3.19 9.37
CA GLY A 281 1.71 -1.81 9.51
C GLY A 281 2.75 -0.83 10.05
N PHE A 282 3.99 -1.26 10.34
CA PHE A 282 5.01 -0.44 10.99
C PHE A 282 5.33 0.87 10.28
N PHE A 283 5.13 0.95 8.97
CA PHE A 283 5.38 2.17 8.19
C PHE A 283 4.43 3.32 8.55
N GLY A 284 3.21 3.00 9.01
CA GLY A 284 2.23 3.97 9.52
C GLY A 284 2.36 4.28 11.01
N LEU A 285 3.22 3.58 11.74
CA LEU A 285 3.40 3.73 13.19
C LEU A 285 4.58 4.67 13.48
N PHE A 286 4.33 5.99 13.44
CA PHE A 286 5.35 7.05 13.50
C PHE A 286 6.16 7.08 14.81
N GLN A 287 5.72 6.40 15.86
CA GLN A 287 6.45 6.23 17.12
C GLN A 287 7.57 5.18 17.02
N LEU A 288 7.61 4.34 15.98
CA LEU A 288 8.62 3.30 15.80
C LEU A 288 9.86 3.84 15.07
N ASP A 289 11.04 3.45 15.53
CA ASP A 289 12.29 3.78 14.82
C ASP A 289 12.43 3.02 13.49
N ALA A 290 11.77 1.87 13.35
CA ALA A 290 11.67 1.13 12.10
C ALA A 290 10.99 1.95 11.01
N GLN A 291 9.95 2.73 11.35
CA GLN A 291 9.24 3.62 10.41
C GLN A 291 10.19 4.65 9.78
N LYS A 292 11.02 5.31 10.59
CA LYS A 292 11.96 6.35 10.11
C LYS A 292 12.97 5.77 9.11
N LYS A 293 13.48 4.57 9.39
CA LYS A 293 14.44 3.88 8.51
C LYS A 293 13.76 3.46 7.20
N ALA A 294 12.54 2.94 7.28
CA ALA A 294 11.77 2.52 6.12
C ALA A 294 11.39 3.72 5.23
N LEU A 295 11.00 4.84 5.83
CA LEU A 295 10.73 6.08 5.09
C LEU A 295 11.97 6.57 4.33
N ALA A 296 13.14 6.54 4.97
CA ALA A 296 14.39 6.94 4.33
C ALA A 296 14.73 6.04 3.13
N GLU A 297 14.61 4.72 3.27
CA GLU A 297 14.87 3.75 2.19
C GLU A 297 13.83 3.90 1.06
N ALA A 298 12.55 4.05 1.37
CA ALA A 298 11.50 4.29 0.38
C ALA A 298 11.76 5.57 -0.43
N ALA A 299 12.12 6.66 0.26
CA ALA A 299 12.42 7.93 -0.38
C ALA A 299 13.67 7.86 -1.25
N GLU A 300 14.72 7.14 -0.82
CA GLU A 300 15.93 6.92 -1.62
C GLU A 300 15.61 6.15 -2.91
N GLY A 301 14.86 5.05 -2.81
CA GLY A 301 14.43 4.25 -3.96
C GLY A 301 13.61 5.06 -4.96
N LEU A 302 12.62 5.82 -4.48
CA LEU A 302 11.78 6.69 -5.32
C LEU A 302 12.63 7.77 -6.01
N LYS A 303 13.50 8.48 -5.27
CA LYS A 303 14.40 9.51 -5.84
C LYS A 303 15.32 8.94 -6.91
N ALA A 304 15.92 7.77 -6.66
CA ALA A 304 16.80 7.11 -7.61
C ALA A 304 16.06 6.71 -8.91
N ALA A 305 14.82 6.25 -8.79
CA ALA A 305 13.98 5.93 -9.93
C ALA A 305 13.56 7.18 -10.72
N PHE A 306 13.23 8.27 -10.05
CA PHE A 306 12.82 9.53 -10.66
C PHE A 306 13.98 10.33 -11.28
N ALA A 307 15.20 9.99 -11.00
CA ALA A 307 16.40 10.62 -11.59
C ALA A 307 16.82 10.00 -12.95
N LYS A 308 16.22 8.87 -13.33
CA LYS A 308 16.47 8.18 -14.62
C LYS A 308 15.60 8.77 -15.73
#